data_2a48e9048ea58d0548b848e3e27b4e9c
#
_entry.id   2a48e9048ea58d0548b848e3e27b4e9c
#
_cell.length_a   1.000
_cell.length_b   1.000
_cell.length_c   1.000
_cell.angle_alpha   90.00
_cell.angle_beta   90.00
_cell.angle_gamma   90.00
#
_symmetry.space_group_name_H-M   'P 1'
#
loop_
_entity.id
_entity.type
_entity.pdbx_description
1 polymer ?
#
loop_
_entity_poly.entity_id
_entity_poly.type
_entity_poly.pdbx_seq_one_letter_code
_entity_poly.pdbx_strand_id
1 'polypeptide(L)'
;LQRRFGVHGPQTPLAQLFTDGMDQLQPLRLRTLDRLQALKPAILFESARHRVNPMLVTAILFDEIQHSKPGEGLPFIAHSGLVKTHGPAQLGISELIHQKKLPPQPTADEIAWARDQLLNPEQNVRLLAGKLQRLKREIGLSPHGVLQASRSYLDAKAIATLSYLHNGKLDYPARVLRYMQDPELHGLIYSGRAPARAHFI
;
A
#
# COMPACT_ATOMS: atom_id res chain seq x y z
N LEU A 1 -15.26 11.52 9.44
CA LEU A 1 -14.17 10.85 8.71
C LEU A 1 -13.40 9.88 9.62
N GLN A 2 -12.96 10.32 10.81
CA GLN A 2 -12.16 9.48 11.71
C GLN A 2 -12.85 8.17 12.09
N ARG A 3 -14.15 8.19 12.42
CA ARG A 3 -14.90 6.96 12.76
C ARG A 3 -15.09 6.03 11.57
N ARG A 4 -15.28 6.58 10.36
CA ARG A 4 -15.58 5.79 9.16
C ARG A 4 -14.32 5.27 8.46
N PHE A 5 -13.25 6.07 8.43
CA PHE A 5 -12.04 5.79 7.64
C PHE A 5 -10.77 5.65 8.48
N GLY A 6 -10.82 5.89 9.79
CA GLY A 6 -9.66 5.79 10.68
C GLY A 6 -8.57 6.83 10.40
N VAL A 7 -8.95 8.00 9.87
CA VAL A 7 -7.98 9.04 9.50
C VAL A 7 -7.51 9.85 10.71
N HIS A 8 -6.26 10.26 10.68
CA HIS A 8 -5.57 11.04 11.69
C HIS A 8 -5.07 12.38 11.13
N GLY A 9 -4.50 13.21 11.99
CA GLY A 9 -3.87 14.46 11.58
C GLY A 9 -2.52 14.26 10.88
N PRO A 10 -1.80 15.37 10.57
CA PRO A 10 -0.49 15.31 9.95
C PRO A 10 0.53 14.62 10.84
N GLN A 11 1.61 14.12 10.21
CA GLN A 11 2.78 13.65 10.96
C GLN A 11 3.40 14.81 11.76
N THR A 12 4.08 14.46 12.86
CA THR A 12 4.95 15.42 13.54
C THR A 12 6.12 15.80 12.64
N PRO A 13 6.70 17.02 12.78
CA PRO A 13 7.87 17.42 12.00
C PRO A 13 9.04 16.44 12.10
N LEU A 14 9.27 15.87 13.29
CA LEU A 14 10.30 14.86 13.49
C LEU A 14 10.02 13.58 12.69
N ALA A 15 8.78 13.10 12.67
CA ALA A 15 8.40 11.92 11.89
C ALA A 15 8.52 12.19 10.38
N GLN A 16 8.23 13.41 9.91
CA GLN A 16 8.43 13.80 8.52
C GLN A 16 9.91 13.78 8.14
N LEU A 17 10.78 14.35 9.00
CA LEU A 17 12.23 14.36 8.78
C LEU A 17 12.79 12.93 8.67
N PHE A 18 12.35 12.02 9.52
CA PHE A 18 12.74 10.60 9.45
C PHE A 18 12.27 9.96 8.13
N THR A 19 11.04 10.21 7.72
CA THR A 19 10.49 9.69 6.47
C THR A 19 11.32 10.16 5.27
N ASP A 20 11.58 11.45 5.17
CA ASP A 20 12.36 12.05 4.08
C ASP A 20 13.82 11.56 4.08
N GLY A 21 14.43 11.37 5.25
CA GLY A 21 15.76 10.79 5.38
C GLY A 21 15.84 9.34 4.91
N MET A 22 14.83 8.52 5.24
CA MET A 22 14.77 7.12 4.80
C MET A 22 14.61 6.98 3.29
N ASP A 23 13.90 7.89 2.64
CA ASP A 23 13.74 7.89 1.17
C ASP A 23 15.07 8.05 0.42
N GLN A 24 16.07 8.66 1.06
CA GLN A 24 17.39 8.90 0.48
C GLN A 24 18.39 7.76 0.75
N LEU A 25 18.06 6.80 1.62
CA LEU A 25 18.93 5.67 1.96
C LEU A 25 18.95 4.63 0.84
N GLN A 26 19.94 4.69 -0.03
CA GLN A 26 20.08 3.81 -1.21
C GLN A 26 19.99 2.31 -0.91
N PRO A 27 20.65 1.74 0.11
CA PRO A 27 20.53 0.32 0.39
C PRO A 27 19.10 -0.12 0.76
N LEU A 28 18.35 0.75 1.43
CA LEU A 28 16.97 0.50 1.81
C LEU A 28 16.05 0.60 0.57
N ARG A 29 16.25 1.63 -0.26
CA ARG A 29 15.52 1.81 -1.50
C ARG A 29 15.68 0.61 -2.44
N LEU A 30 16.90 0.11 -2.64
CA LEU A 30 17.17 -1.05 -3.49
C LEU A 30 16.43 -2.30 -2.98
N ARG A 31 16.46 -2.57 -1.67
CA ARG A 31 15.68 -3.67 -1.08
C ARG A 31 14.18 -3.52 -1.29
N THR A 32 13.68 -2.28 -1.23
CA THR A 32 12.26 -2.00 -1.48
C THR A 32 11.92 -2.28 -2.93
N LEU A 33 12.76 -1.85 -3.88
CA LEU A 33 12.58 -2.11 -5.31
C LEU A 33 12.63 -3.62 -5.63
N ASP A 34 13.55 -4.38 -5.04
CA ASP A 34 13.60 -5.83 -5.19
C ASP A 34 12.31 -6.52 -4.71
N ARG A 35 11.77 -6.09 -3.58
CA ARG A 35 10.49 -6.59 -3.07
C ARG A 35 9.33 -6.25 -4.00
N LEU A 36 9.29 -5.03 -4.52
CA LEU A 36 8.27 -4.62 -5.49
C LEU A 36 8.39 -5.38 -6.81
N GLN A 37 9.62 -5.65 -7.25
CA GLN A 37 9.86 -6.47 -8.45
C GLN A 37 9.30 -7.88 -8.29
N ALA A 38 9.46 -8.49 -7.13
CA ALA A 38 8.88 -9.80 -6.82
C ALA A 38 7.34 -9.74 -6.79
N LEU A 39 6.74 -8.62 -6.35
CA LEU A 39 5.29 -8.42 -6.28
C LEU A 39 4.68 -7.91 -7.58
N LYS A 40 5.46 -7.54 -8.59
CA LYS A 40 4.98 -6.99 -9.86
C LYS A 40 3.84 -7.80 -10.50
N PRO A 41 3.91 -9.13 -10.61
CA PRO A 41 2.81 -9.91 -11.20
C PRO A 41 1.50 -9.73 -10.42
N ALA A 42 1.55 -9.79 -9.08
CA ALA A 42 0.39 -9.59 -8.23
C ALA A 42 -0.16 -8.15 -8.33
N ILE A 43 0.73 -7.14 -8.36
CA ILE A 43 0.34 -5.74 -8.52
C ILE A 43 -0.43 -5.54 -9.82
N LEU A 44 0.10 -6.01 -10.95
CA LEU A 44 -0.55 -5.84 -12.25
C LEU A 44 -1.87 -6.60 -12.33
N PHE A 45 -1.89 -7.85 -11.87
CA PHE A 45 -3.09 -8.68 -11.91
C PHE A 45 -4.22 -8.12 -11.03
N GLU A 46 -3.93 -7.80 -9.76
CA GLU A 46 -4.94 -7.33 -8.83
C GLU A 46 -5.37 -5.89 -9.13
N SER A 47 -4.48 -5.05 -9.65
CA SER A 47 -4.84 -3.71 -10.13
C SER A 47 -5.84 -3.77 -11.29
N ALA A 48 -5.61 -4.63 -12.26
CA ALA A 48 -6.53 -4.84 -13.39
C ALA A 48 -7.88 -5.38 -12.91
N ARG A 49 -7.86 -6.40 -12.04
CA ARG A 49 -9.04 -7.04 -11.47
C ARG A 49 -9.93 -6.07 -10.69
N HIS A 50 -9.31 -5.22 -9.87
CA HIS A 50 -10.01 -4.25 -9.01
C HIS A 50 -10.21 -2.89 -9.65
N ARG A 51 -9.81 -2.70 -10.93
CA ARG A 51 -9.92 -1.42 -11.65
C ARG A 51 -9.27 -0.26 -10.88
N VAL A 52 -8.08 -0.49 -10.35
CA VAL A 52 -7.25 0.53 -9.69
C VAL A 52 -5.98 0.77 -10.50
N ASN A 53 -5.39 1.95 -10.34
CA ASN A 53 -4.16 2.29 -11.04
C ASN A 53 -2.98 1.49 -10.45
N PRO A 54 -2.22 0.71 -11.25
CA PRO A 54 -1.09 -0.07 -10.74
C PRO A 54 0.00 0.80 -10.13
N MET A 55 0.22 2.02 -10.63
CA MET A 55 1.18 2.96 -10.02
C MET A 55 0.72 3.46 -8.66
N LEU A 56 -0.60 3.61 -8.44
CA LEU A 56 -1.12 3.94 -7.10
C LEU A 56 -0.84 2.80 -6.11
N VAL A 57 -1.11 1.56 -6.52
CA VAL A 57 -0.81 0.37 -5.70
C VAL A 57 0.69 0.29 -5.41
N THR A 58 1.54 0.49 -6.42
CA THR A 58 3.00 0.46 -6.29
C THR A 58 3.51 1.57 -5.37
N ALA A 59 3.02 2.79 -5.51
CA ALA A 59 3.44 3.93 -4.70
C ALA A 59 3.09 3.74 -3.22
N ILE A 60 1.91 3.20 -2.93
CA ILE A 60 1.51 2.84 -1.57
C ILE A 60 2.41 1.74 -1.01
N LEU A 61 2.63 0.65 -1.75
CA LEU A 61 3.51 -0.43 -1.34
C LEU A 61 4.95 0.06 -1.12
N PHE A 62 5.44 0.93 -2.00
CA PHE A 62 6.77 1.52 -1.84
C PHE A 62 6.88 2.29 -0.52
N ASP A 63 5.94 3.20 -0.23
CA ASP A 63 5.94 3.97 1.02
C ASP A 63 5.90 3.06 2.25
N GLU A 64 4.99 2.10 2.28
CA GLU A 64 4.79 1.22 3.43
C GLU A 64 5.97 0.27 3.66
N ILE A 65 6.58 -0.27 2.60
CA ILE A 65 7.77 -1.14 2.70
C ILE A 65 9.00 -0.32 3.11
N GLN A 66 9.19 0.85 2.49
CA GLN A 66 10.34 1.74 2.74
C GLN A 66 10.38 2.24 4.20
N HIS A 67 9.20 2.49 4.77
CA HIS A 67 9.06 3.05 6.12
C HIS A 67 8.60 2.02 7.18
N SER A 68 8.57 0.73 6.82
CA SER A 68 8.24 -0.33 7.77
C SER A 68 9.28 -0.43 8.88
N LYS A 69 8.82 -0.64 10.11
CA LYS A 69 9.72 -0.83 11.25
C LYS A 69 10.40 -2.20 11.18
N PRO A 70 11.65 -2.30 11.62
CA PRO A 70 12.34 -3.58 11.71
C PRO A 70 11.52 -4.58 12.55
N GLY A 71 11.32 -5.79 12.01
CA GLY A 71 10.64 -6.88 12.71
C GLY A 71 9.11 -6.94 12.56
N GLU A 72 8.44 -5.92 12.02
CA GLU A 72 6.96 -5.95 11.84
C GLU A 72 6.48 -7.10 10.94
N GLY A 73 7.32 -7.60 10.05
CA GLY A 73 7.02 -8.74 9.18
C GLY A 73 7.29 -10.13 9.79
N LEU A 74 7.72 -10.20 11.05
CA LEU A 74 7.99 -11.48 11.68
C LEU A 74 6.68 -12.13 12.18
N PRO A 75 6.40 -13.41 11.81
CA PRO A 75 5.13 -14.06 12.14
C PRO A 75 4.78 -14.04 13.63
N PHE A 76 5.77 -14.29 14.50
CA PHE A 76 5.53 -14.31 15.95
C PHE A 76 5.13 -12.92 16.51
N ILE A 77 5.64 -11.82 15.94
CA ILE A 77 5.25 -10.46 16.33
C ILE A 77 3.83 -10.16 15.83
N ALA A 78 3.51 -10.57 14.61
CA ALA A 78 2.17 -10.41 14.07
C ALA A 78 1.12 -11.18 14.90
N HIS A 79 1.42 -12.41 15.30
CA HIS A 79 0.51 -13.24 16.11
C HIS A 79 0.44 -12.83 17.59
N SER A 80 1.43 -12.09 18.10
CA SER A 80 1.41 -11.59 19.48
C SER A 80 0.34 -10.52 19.74
N GLY A 81 -0.21 -9.91 18.69
CA GLY A 81 -1.15 -8.78 18.81
C GLY A 81 -0.51 -7.44 19.14
N LEU A 82 0.83 -7.38 19.21
CA LEU A 82 1.57 -6.15 19.49
C LEU A 82 1.53 -5.15 18.33
N VAL A 83 1.37 -5.65 17.09
CA VAL A 83 1.22 -4.83 15.89
C VAL A 83 -0.21 -4.95 15.35
N LYS A 84 -0.75 -3.82 14.89
CA LYS A 84 -2.14 -3.73 14.39
C LYS A 84 -2.25 -3.86 12.87
N THR A 85 -1.14 -3.66 12.17
CA THR A 85 -1.07 -3.68 10.71
C THR A 85 0.02 -4.64 10.26
N HIS A 86 -0.18 -5.30 9.11
CA HIS A 86 0.67 -6.40 8.67
C HIS A 86 0.89 -6.37 7.16
N GLY A 87 2.00 -6.99 6.74
CA GLY A 87 2.35 -7.19 5.34
C GLY A 87 2.81 -5.93 4.60
N PRO A 88 3.13 -6.06 3.30
CA PRO A 88 3.71 -4.98 2.49
C PRO A 88 2.89 -3.69 2.44
N ALA A 89 1.57 -3.77 2.51
CA ALA A 89 0.67 -2.61 2.48
C ALA A 89 0.19 -2.18 3.88
N GLN A 90 0.79 -2.70 4.95
CA GLN A 90 0.46 -2.36 6.34
C GLN A 90 -1.06 -2.34 6.62
N LEU A 91 -1.75 -3.43 6.27
CA LEU A 91 -3.20 -3.57 6.43
C LEU A 91 -3.56 -4.19 7.79
N GLY A 92 -4.66 -3.72 8.37
CA GLY A 92 -5.24 -4.29 9.60
C GLY A 92 -6.31 -5.35 9.31
N ILE A 93 -6.60 -6.18 10.32
CA ILE A 93 -7.68 -7.20 10.27
C ILE A 93 -9.03 -6.58 9.92
N SER A 94 -9.29 -5.34 10.35
CA SER A 94 -10.52 -4.61 10.01
C SER A 94 -10.75 -4.50 8.50
N GLU A 95 -9.70 -4.51 7.68
CA GLU A 95 -9.90 -4.48 6.22
C GLU A 95 -10.53 -5.76 5.69
N LEU A 96 -10.22 -6.93 6.26
CA LEU A 96 -10.86 -8.18 5.90
C LEU A 96 -12.35 -8.17 6.29
N ILE A 97 -12.70 -7.55 7.42
CA ILE A 97 -14.11 -7.34 7.84
C ILE A 97 -14.81 -6.42 6.83
N HIS A 98 -14.20 -5.29 6.46
CA HIS A 98 -14.76 -4.36 5.49
C HIS A 98 -14.95 -4.99 4.10
N GLN A 99 -14.07 -5.90 3.70
CA GLN A 99 -14.20 -6.67 2.46
C GLN A 99 -15.10 -7.91 2.59
N LYS A 100 -15.78 -8.08 3.74
CA LYS A 100 -16.67 -9.22 4.03
C LYS A 100 -15.99 -10.58 3.93
N LYS A 101 -14.70 -10.64 4.26
CA LYS A 101 -13.89 -11.87 4.33
C LYS A 101 -13.85 -12.43 5.75
N LEU A 102 -14.23 -11.63 6.73
CA LEU A 102 -14.42 -11.97 8.12
C LEU A 102 -15.77 -11.42 8.61
N PRO A 103 -16.39 -12.09 9.60
CA PRO A 103 -17.54 -11.55 10.29
C PRO A 103 -17.18 -10.29 11.10
N PRO A 104 -18.15 -9.46 11.50
CA PRO A 104 -17.90 -8.27 12.33
C PRO A 104 -17.27 -8.58 13.69
N GLN A 105 -17.50 -9.77 14.23
CA GLN A 105 -16.93 -10.27 15.48
C GLN A 105 -16.22 -11.61 15.19
N PRO A 106 -14.97 -11.58 14.71
CA PRO A 106 -14.26 -12.81 14.37
C PRO A 106 -13.80 -13.56 15.63
N THR A 107 -13.79 -14.87 15.54
CA THR A 107 -13.20 -15.78 16.55
C THR A 107 -11.69 -15.67 16.59
N ALA A 108 -11.04 -16.27 17.58
CA ALA A 108 -9.57 -16.29 17.70
C ALA A 108 -8.94 -17.00 16.49
N ASP A 109 -9.52 -18.09 16.00
CA ASP A 109 -9.03 -18.84 14.83
C ASP A 109 -9.17 -18.03 13.54
N GLU A 110 -10.28 -17.33 13.37
CA GLU A 110 -10.48 -16.42 12.23
C GLU A 110 -9.51 -15.24 12.26
N ILE A 111 -9.17 -14.73 13.45
CA ILE A 111 -8.14 -13.70 13.62
C ILE A 111 -6.75 -14.25 13.26
N ALA A 112 -6.41 -15.48 13.67
CA ALA A 112 -5.16 -16.11 13.32
C ALA A 112 -5.05 -16.31 11.80
N TRP A 113 -6.08 -16.86 11.17
CA TRP A 113 -6.18 -16.99 9.73
C TRP A 113 -6.03 -15.64 9.01
N ALA A 114 -6.69 -14.60 9.52
CA ALA A 114 -6.60 -13.26 8.94
C ALA A 114 -5.19 -12.68 8.97
N ARG A 115 -4.44 -12.93 10.05
CA ARG A 115 -3.04 -12.53 10.16
C ARG A 115 -2.17 -13.24 9.12
N ASP A 116 -2.38 -14.54 8.90
CA ASP A 116 -1.68 -15.30 7.86
C ASP A 116 -1.97 -14.74 6.46
N GLN A 117 -3.23 -14.37 6.19
CA GLN A 117 -3.59 -13.72 4.92
C GLN A 117 -2.89 -12.37 4.76
N LEU A 118 -2.80 -11.57 5.81
CA LEU A 118 -2.14 -10.27 5.80
C LEU A 118 -0.61 -10.38 5.68
N LEU A 119 0.00 -11.43 6.23
CA LEU A 119 1.43 -11.69 6.15
C LEU A 119 1.84 -12.24 4.78
N ASN A 120 0.95 -12.90 4.05
CA ASN A 120 1.22 -13.35 2.69
C ASN A 120 1.29 -12.13 1.75
N PRO A 121 2.44 -11.89 1.09
CA PRO A 121 2.66 -10.66 0.33
C PRO A 121 1.68 -10.47 -0.84
N GLU A 122 1.35 -11.54 -1.57
CA GLU A 122 0.44 -11.47 -2.72
C GLU A 122 -1.02 -11.26 -2.26
N GLN A 123 -1.45 -11.94 -1.19
CA GLN A 123 -2.76 -11.72 -0.59
C GLN A 123 -2.88 -10.30 -0.02
N ASN A 124 -1.80 -9.75 0.52
CA ASN A 124 -1.77 -8.39 1.02
C ASN A 124 -1.93 -7.36 -0.12
N VAL A 125 -1.27 -7.57 -1.27
CA VAL A 125 -1.49 -6.77 -2.50
C VAL A 125 -2.94 -6.85 -2.97
N ARG A 126 -3.53 -8.04 -2.99
CA ARG A 126 -4.95 -8.24 -3.33
C ARG A 126 -5.88 -7.46 -2.39
N LEU A 127 -5.62 -7.53 -1.10
CA LEU A 127 -6.39 -6.81 -0.09
C LEU A 127 -6.26 -5.29 -0.24
N LEU A 128 -5.06 -4.79 -0.57
CA LEU A 128 -4.83 -3.37 -0.86
C LEU A 128 -5.64 -2.91 -2.09
N ALA A 129 -5.58 -3.65 -3.18
CA ALA A 129 -6.34 -3.34 -4.39
C ALA A 129 -7.85 -3.34 -4.10
N GLY A 130 -8.34 -4.31 -3.34
CA GLY A 130 -9.73 -4.39 -2.87
C GLY A 130 -10.12 -3.21 -1.98
N LYS A 131 -9.24 -2.77 -1.06
CA LYS A 131 -9.43 -1.57 -0.22
C LYS A 131 -9.61 -0.32 -1.08
N LEU A 132 -8.71 -0.11 -2.05
CA LEU A 132 -8.78 1.05 -2.94
C LEU A 132 -10.07 1.04 -3.77
N GLN A 133 -10.49 -0.10 -4.31
CA GLN A 133 -11.76 -0.23 -5.01
C GLN A 133 -12.97 0.07 -4.10
N ARG A 134 -12.94 -0.44 -2.86
CA ARG A 134 -13.98 -0.15 -1.87
C ARG A 134 -14.04 1.35 -1.56
N LEU A 135 -12.91 1.97 -1.26
CA LEU A 135 -12.83 3.40 -0.98
C LEU A 135 -13.33 4.25 -2.16
N LYS A 136 -12.99 3.88 -3.41
CA LYS A 136 -13.55 4.55 -4.60
C LYS A 136 -15.07 4.57 -4.56
N ARG A 137 -15.72 3.43 -4.31
CA ARG A 137 -17.18 3.33 -4.22
C ARG A 137 -17.75 4.18 -3.08
N GLU A 138 -17.09 4.17 -1.92
CA GLU A 138 -17.55 4.89 -0.74
C GLU A 138 -17.51 6.42 -0.90
N ILE A 139 -16.61 6.93 -1.73
CA ILE A 139 -16.55 8.38 -2.07
C ILE A 139 -17.28 8.73 -3.37
N GLY A 140 -18.07 7.79 -3.91
CA GLY A 140 -18.93 8.05 -5.07
C GLY A 140 -18.24 8.02 -6.42
N LEU A 141 -17.01 7.47 -6.51
CA LEU A 141 -16.31 7.31 -7.79
C LEU A 141 -16.76 6.04 -8.51
N SER A 142 -16.70 6.08 -9.85
CA SER A 142 -17.00 4.91 -10.68
C SER A 142 -16.12 3.71 -10.29
N PRO A 143 -16.69 2.55 -9.98
CA PRO A 143 -15.90 1.34 -9.68
C PRO A 143 -15.17 0.78 -10.91
N HIS A 144 -15.62 1.13 -12.13
CA HIS A 144 -15.10 0.60 -13.39
C HIS A 144 -13.99 1.47 -14.01
N GLY A 145 -13.95 2.77 -13.70
CA GLY A 145 -12.93 3.68 -14.20
C GLY A 145 -11.59 3.51 -13.49
N VAL A 146 -10.49 3.51 -14.22
CA VAL A 146 -9.14 3.58 -13.65
C VAL A 146 -8.70 5.04 -13.59
N LEU A 147 -8.40 5.54 -12.40
CA LEU A 147 -7.95 6.91 -12.20
C LEU A 147 -6.55 7.11 -12.76
N GLN A 148 -6.32 8.20 -13.48
CA GLN A 148 -5.04 8.52 -14.11
C GLN A 148 -4.62 9.95 -13.81
N ALA A 149 -3.78 10.14 -12.78
CA ALA A 149 -3.35 11.45 -12.30
C ALA A 149 -2.74 12.35 -13.40
N SER A 150 -2.02 11.75 -14.35
CA SER A 150 -1.38 12.46 -15.47
C SER A 150 -2.36 13.00 -16.52
N ARG A 151 -3.58 12.50 -16.56
CA ARG A 151 -4.60 12.86 -17.56
C ARG A 151 -5.67 13.81 -17.05
N SER A 152 -5.89 13.82 -15.76
CA SER A 152 -7.01 14.57 -15.16
C SER A 152 -6.65 15.09 -13.77
N TYR A 153 -6.86 16.40 -13.59
CA TYR A 153 -6.73 17.01 -12.26
C TYR A 153 -7.72 16.41 -11.26
N LEU A 154 -8.92 16.05 -11.71
CA LEU A 154 -9.93 15.42 -10.86
C LEU A 154 -9.47 14.02 -10.42
N ASP A 155 -8.85 13.27 -11.33
CA ASP A 155 -8.27 11.97 -10.99
C ASP A 155 -7.10 12.12 -10.01
N ALA A 156 -6.25 13.13 -10.18
CA ALA A 156 -5.17 13.41 -9.23
C ALA A 156 -5.72 13.73 -7.84
N LYS A 157 -6.76 14.55 -7.74
CA LYS A 157 -7.45 14.82 -6.46
C LYS A 157 -8.09 13.56 -5.88
N ALA A 158 -8.72 12.74 -6.70
CA ALA A 158 -9.32 11.49 -6.26
C ALA A 158 -8.25 10.52 -5.73
N ILE A 159 -7.11 10.38 -6.41
CA ILE A 159 -5.96 9.57 -5.97
C ILE A 159 -5.42 10.10 -4.64
N ALA A 160 -5.26 11.42 -4.48
CA ALA A 160 -4.86 12.03 -3.22
C ALA A 160 -5.84 11.71 -2.09
N THR A 161 -7.15 11.78 -2.37
CA THR A 161 -8.19 11.43 -1.39
C THR A 161 -8.12 9.95 -1.00
N LEU A 162 -7.97 9.03 -1.97
CA LEU A 162 -7.82 7.59 -1.68
C LEU A 162 -6.59 7.31 -0.84
N SER A 163 -5.45 7.96 -1.14
CA SER A 163 -4.21 7.85 -0.38
C SER A 163 -4.40 8.35 1.05
N TYR A 164 -5.06 9.49 1.23
CA TYR A 164 -5.41 10.00 2.55
C TYR A 164 -6.28 9.03 3.34
N LEU A 165 -7.32 8.49 2.73
CA LEU A 165 -8.23 7.53 3.38
C LEU A 165 -7.56 6.18 3.67
N HIS A 166 -6.52 5.83 2.90
CA HIS A 166 -5.74 4.61 3.15
C HIS A 166 -4.90 4.72 4.42
N ASN A 167 -4.12 5.79 4.58
CA ASN A 167 -3.14 5.96 5.65
C ASN A 167 -3.64 6.85 6.79
N GLY A 168 -4.48 7.86 6.51
CA GLY A 168 -5.07 8.78 7.46
C GLY A 168 -4.24 10.03 7.77
N LYS A 169 -3.04 10.21 7.20
CA LYS A 169 -2.17 11.37 7.43
C LYS A 169 -2.25 12.36 6.28
N LEU A 170 -2.25 13.66 6.57
CA LEU A 170 -2.44 14.71 5.58
C LEU A 170 -1.26 14.87 4.59
N ASP A 171 -0.06 14.50 4.98
CA ASP A 171 1.14 14.55 4.15
C ASP A 171 1.31 13.32 3.22
N TYR A 172 0.64 12.21 3.55
CA TYR A 172 0.74 10.96 2.80
C TYR A 172 0.34 11.08 1.31
N PRO A 173 -0.74 11.79 0.94
CA PRO A 173 -1.10 11.97 -0.47
C PRO A 173 -0.01 12.60 -1.32
N ALA A 174 0.71 13.58 -0.78
CA ALA A 174 1.81 14.24 -1.51
C ALA A 174 2.96 13.27 -1.79
N ARG A 175 3.30 12.41 -0.83
CA ARG A 175 4.32 11.37 -1.02
C ARG A 175 3.89 10.36 -2.07
N VAL A 176 2.67 9.83 -1.97
CA VAL A 176 2.15 8.86 -2.95
C VAL A 176 2.14 9.45 -4.37
N LEU A 177 1.69 10.69 -4.56
CA LEU A 177 1.71 11.35 -5.87
C LEU A 177 3.15 11.55 -6.38
N ARG A 178 4.11 11.84 -5.51
CA ARG A 178 5.54 11.92 -5.87
C ARG A 178 6.07 10.58 -6.33
N TYR A 179 5.80 9.49 -5.61
CA TYR A 179 6.21 8.14 -6.00
C TYR A 179 5.52 7.67 -7.30
N MET A 180 4.28 8.07 -7.53
CA MET A 180 3.61 7.79 -8.80
C MET A 180 4.27 8.46 -10.02
N GLN A 181 5.14 9.46 -9.81
CA GLN A 181 5.92 10.14 -10.83
C GLN A 181 7.38 9.65 -10.90
N ASP A 182 7.77 8.73 -10.02
CA ASP A 182 9.14 8.23 -9.94
C ASP A 182 9.48 7.37 -11.17
N PRO A 183 10.53 7.74 -11.96
CA PRO A 183 10.87 7.03 -13.19
C PRO A 183 11.29 5.56 -12.96
N GLU A 184 11.90 5.26 -11.81
CA GLU A 184 12.35 3.92 -11.45
C GLU A 184 11.17 3.00 -11.17
N LEU A 185 10.17 3.50 -10.43
CA LEU A 185 8.92 2.78 -10.19
C LEU A 185 8.11 2.60 -11.47
N HIS A 186 8.08 3.59 -12.36
CA HIS A 186 7.49 3.45 -13.69
C HIS A 186 8.20 2.38 -14.51
N GLY A 187 9.54 2.41 -14.55
CA GLY A 187 10.34 1.40 -15.21
C GLY A 187 10.08 0.01 -14.66
N LEU A 188 9.99 -0.13 -13.34
CA LEU A 188 9.68 -1.40 -12.68
C LEU A 188 8.33 -1.96 -13.15
N ILE A 189 7.29 -1.15 -13.19
CA ILE A 189 5.92 -1.62 -13.49
C ILE A 189 5.68 -1.81 -14.99
N TYR A 190 6.13 -0.89 -15.84
CA TYR A 190 5.76 -0.86 -17.24
C TYR A 190 6.83 -1.39 -18.20
N SER A 191 8.10 -1.54 -17.76
CA SER A 191 9.10 -2.19 -18.60
C SER A 191 8.86 -3.70 -18.67
N GLY A 192 8.88 -4.26 -19.88
CA GLY A 192 8.82 -5.72 -20.09
C GLY A 192 10.10 -6.47 -19.71
N ARG A 193 11.17 -5.75 -19.32
CA ARG A 193 12.46 -6.31 -18.90
C ARG A 193 12.64 -6.20 -17.40
N ALA A 194 12.98 -7.32 -16.75
CA ALA A 194 13.55 -7.27 -15.41
C ALA A 194 14.82 -6.38 -15.46
N PRO A 195 15.04 -5.48 -14.47
CA PRO A 195 16.30 -4.75 -14.40
C PRO A 195 17.45 -5.75 -14.38
N ALA A 196 18.44 -5.53 -15.26
CA ALA A 196 19.64 -6.34 -15.26
C ALA A 196 20.27 -6.23 -13.87
N ARG A 197 20.44 -7.35 -13.17
CA ARG A 197 21.20 -7.39 -11.92
C ARG A 197 22.59 -6.87 -12.22
N ALA A 198 22.94 -5.72 -11.70
CA ALA A 198 24.32 -5.28 -11.66
C ALA A 198 25.06 -6.27 -10.74
N HIS A 199 25.75 -7.23 -11.33
CA HIS A 199 26.74 -8.03 -10.62
C HIS A 199 27.90 -7.07 -10.32
N PHE A 200 27.95 -6.56 -9.10
CA PHE A 200 29.19 -6.02 -8.56
C PHE A 200 30.12 -7.22 -8.32
N ILE A 201 31.17 -7.30 -9.12
CA ILE A 201 32.34 -8.15 -8.90
C ILE A 201 33.12 -7.57 -7.71
#